data_e782bffaddf5948583a2a15c6a760816
#
_entry.id   e782bffaddf5948583a2a15c6a760816
#
_cell.length_a   1.000
_cell.length_b   1.000
_cell.length_c   1.000
_cell.angle_alpha   90.00
_cell.angle_beta   90.00
_cell.angle_gamma   90.00
#
_symmetry.space_group_name_H-M   'P 1'
#
loop_
_entity.id
_entity.type
_entity.pdbx_description
1 polymer ?
#
loop_
_entity_poly.entity_id
_entity_poly.type
_entity_poly.pdbx_seq_one_letter_code
_entity_poly.pdbx_strand_id
1 'polypeptide(L)'
;CGLRWKKKSLGSITKNGTRRSILEEIDQSLKRLDTDYIDLYQVHWPDIETSQEETMETLLEIQEQGKVKVIGVSNYSVEQMEAIMKSGRVESLQPDYSLLNRSIEREMVPYCKENKIGIIAYSPLASGLLTGKYNKNAKFSDWRGKGIIGCFSGVQFDKNMEKVARLKAMGKSIGKTCGQMAINWVVSQGQLTTALLGVKNEQQVEENIEALSWTLDPEQREEINYIFSIDE
;
A
#
# COMPACT_ATOMS: atom_id res chain seq x y z
N CYS A 1 5.92 12.05 5.26
CA CYS A 1 5.75 13.50 4.98
C CYS A 1 4.99 13.72 3.67
N GLY A 2 4.83 15.00 3.28
CA GLY A 2 4.21 15.33 1.98
C GLY A 2 2.68 15.42 1.98
N LEU A 3 1.99 15.26 3.11
CA LEU A 3 0.55 15.48 3.25
C LEU A 3 0.22 16.40 4.39
N ARG A 4 -0.54 17.47 4.10
CA ARG A 4 -1.01 18.41 5.10
C ARG A 4 -2.53 18.50 5.12
N TRP A 5 -3.11 18.63 6.32
CA TRP A 5 -4.53 18.85 6.52
C TRP A 5 -4.79 20.36 6.70
N LYS A 6 -5.52 20.99 5.77
CA LYS A 6 -5.99 22.37 5.95
C LYS A 6 -7.13 22.48 6.99
N LYS A 7 -7.96 21.42 7.09
CA LYS A 7 -9.02 21.25 8.10
C LYS A 7 -9.11 19.76 8.42
N LYS A 8 -9.64 19.37 9.57
CA LYS A 8 -9.84 17.96 9.96
C LYS A 8 -10.96 17.27 9.12
N SER A 9 -10.90 17.37 7.80
CA SER A 9 -11.84 16.72 6.88
C SER A 9 -11.09 16.11 5.69
N LEU A 10 -11.56 14.98 5.19
CA LEU A 10 -10.94 14.25 4.06
C LEU A 10 -10.73 15.11 2.79
N GLY A 11 -11.59 16.10 2.55
CA GLY A 11 -11.49 17.01 1.39
C GLY A 11 -10.49 18.15 1.56
N SER A 12 -9.74 18.22 2.67
CA SER A 12 -8.80 19.30 2.97
C SER A 12 -7.32 18.86 3.00
N ILE A 13 -7.03 17.66 2.52
CA ILE A 13 -5.65 17.17 2.38
C ILE A 13 -5.01 17.86 1.18
N THR A 14 -3.83 18.45 1.39
CA THR A 14 -2.97 18.97 0.32
C THR A 14 -1.66 18.22 0.33
N LYS A 15 -1.16 17.93 -0.86
CA LYS A 15 0.21 17.46 -1.07
C LYS A 15 1.14 18.64 -0.89
N ASN A 16 2.27 18.45 -0.22
CA ASN A 16 3.24 19.52 -0.01
C ASN A 16 4.63 18.92 0.21
N GLY A 17 5.40 18.88 -0.87
CA GLY A 17 6.78 18.37 -0.91
C GLY A 17 7.84 19.44 -0.67
N THR A 18 7.46 20.70 -0.35
CA THR A 18 8.41 21.79 -0.18
C THR A 18 9.37 21.53 0.99
N ARG A 19 10.59 22.08 0.87
CA ARG A 19 11.62 22.00 1.90
C ARG A 19 11.09 22.38 3.29
N ARG A 20 10.38 23.50 3.39
CA ARG A 20 9.79 23.94 4.65
C ARG A 20 8.86 22.89 5.26
N SER A 21 7.98 22.30 4.44
CA SER A 21 7.03 21.29 4.90
C SER A 21 7.74 20.06 5.45
N ILE A 22 8.72 19.53 4.70
CA ILE A 22 9.45 18.31 5.08
C ILE A 22 10.22 18.53 6.38
N LEU A 23 10.92 19.67 6.55
CA LEU A 23 11.67 19.98 7.77
C LEU A 23 10.75 20.11 9.00
N GLU A 24 9.62 20.80 8.87
CA GLU A 24 8.64 20.88 9.97
C GLU A 24 8.04 19.52 10.32
N GLU A 25 7.76 18.66 9.32
CA GLU A 25 7.15 17.35 9.52
C GLU A 25 8.09 16.34 10.15
N ILE A 26 9.38 16.33 9.79
CA ILE A 26 10.37 15.42 10.40
C ILE A 26 10.58 15.78 11.88
N ASP A 27 10.75 17.05 12.23
CA ASP A 27 10.94 17.47 13.61
C ASP A 27 9.71 17.11 14.47
N GLN A 28 8.51 17.32 13.96
CA GLN A 28 7.27 16.91 14.64
C GLN A 28 7.16 15.39 14.78
N SER A 29 7.63 14.62 13.80
CA SER A 29 7.59 13.16 13.83
C SER A 29 8.54 12.60 14.86
N LEU A 30 9.79 13.09 14.90
CA LEU A 30 10.80 12.73 15.92
C LEU A 30 10.29 13.04 17.33
N LYS A 31 9.72 14.24 17.53
CA LYS A 31 9.13 14.62 18.82
C LYS A 31 7.97 13.71 19.24
N ARG A 32 7.08 13.31 18.31
CA ARG A 32 5.94 12.42 18.62
C ARG A 32 6.37 10.98 18.90
N LEU A 33 7.42 10.52 18.24
CA LEU A 33 7.98 9.18 18.42
C LEU A 33 8.95 9.08 19.59
N ASP A 34 9.34 10.23 20.17
CA ASP A 34 10.34 10.33 21.25
C ASP A 34 11.66 9.63 20.88
N THR A 35 12.18 9.99 19.70
CA THR A 35 13.42 9.42 19.14
C THR A 35 14.21 10.48 18.39
N ASP A 36 15.51 10.25 18.24
CA ASP A 36 16.41 11.14 17.52
C ASP A 36 16.49 10.84 16.02
N TYR A 37 16.03 9.67 15.59
CA TYR A 37 16.05 9.27 14.18
C TYR A 37 14.86 8.39 13.78
N ILE A 38 14.61 8.32 12.48
CA ILE A 38 13.64 7.42 11.84
C ILE A 38 14.37 6.52 10.86
N ASP A 39 14.13 5.20 10.93
CA ASP A 39 14.81 4.24 10.05
C ASP A 39 14.38 4.40 8.59
N LEU A 40 13.09 4.53 8.32
CA LEU A 40 12.55 4.75 6.98
C LEU A 40 11.57 5.92 7.00
N TYR A 41 11.89 6.97 6.25
CA TYR A 41 11.02 8.13 6.09
C TYR A 41 10.51 8.22 4.66
N GLN A 42 9.18 8.25 4.49
CA GLN A 42 8.56 8.17 3.18
C GLN A 42 7.80 9.43 2.82
N VAL A 43 7.93 9.88 1.57
CA VAL A 43 7.01 10.86 0.97
C VAL A 43 5.71 10.13 0.65
N HIS A 44 4.60 10.55 1.26
CA HIS A 44 3.33 9.84 1.21
C HIS A 44 2.65 9.92 -0.16
N TRP A 45 2.76 11.07 -0.85
CA TRP A 45 2.28 11.31 -2.20
C TRP A 45 3.21 12.29 -2.93
N PRO A 46 3.41 12.13 -4.23
CA PRO A 46 4.15 13.12 -5.01
C PRO A 46 3.39 14.44 -5.00
N ASP A 47 4.10 15.53 -4.77
CA ASP A 47 3.63 16.90 -4.95
C ASP A 47 4.01 17.36 -6.35
N ILE A 48 3.03 17.73 -7.15
CA ILE A 48 3.26 18.20 -8.54
C ILE A 48 3.62 19.68 -8.62
N GLU A 49 3.42 20.44 -7.54
CA GLU A 49 3.75 21.87 -7.44
C GLU A 49 5.21 22.10 -7.00
N THR A 50 5.82 21.07 -6.37
CA THR A 50 7.22 21.11 -5.91
C THR A 50 8.06 20.20 -6.81
N SER A 51 9.25 20.66 -7.21
CA SER A 51 10.16 19.83 -8.01
C SER A 51 10.60 18.59 -7.24
N GLN A 52 10.79 17.47 -7.93
CA GLN A 52 11.29 16.24 -7.33
C GLN A 52 12.74 16.44 -6.81
N GLU A 53 13.49 17.33 -7.42
CA GLU A 53 14.84 17.74 -7.01
C GLU A 53 14.81 18.40 -5.63
N GLU A 54 14.00 19.46 -5.43
CA GLU A 54 13.85 20.13 -4.12
C GLU A 54 13.43 19.16 -3.03
N THR A 55 12.47 18.27 -3.35
CA THR A 55 12.01 17.24 -2.41
C THR A 55 13.14 16.31 -2.02
N MET A 56 13.91 15.79 -2.98
CA MET A 56 15.00 14.85 -2.70
C MET A 56 16.16 15.53 -2.00
N GLU A 57 16.58 16.72 -2.41
CA GLU A 57 17.64 17.47 -1.73
C GLU A 57 17.32 17.71 -0.25
N THR A 58 16.06 18.01 0.06
CA THR A 58 15.63 18.16 1.45
C THR A 58 15.67 16.83 2.22
N LEU A 59 15.30 15.73 1.57
CA LEU A 59 15.38 14.40 2.20
C LEU A 59 16.83 14.00 2.46
N LEU A 60 17.75 14.32 1.55
CA LEU A 60 19.19 14.09 1.74
C LEU A 60 19.75 14.96 2.86
N GLU A 61 19.34 16.23 2.95
CA GLU A 61 19.73 17.11 4.07
C GLU A 61 19.38 16.52 5.43
N ILE A 62 18.14 16.03 5.61
CA ILE A 62 17.73 15.40 6.88
C ILE A 62 18.39 14.04 7.12
N GLN A 63 18.80 13.35 6.07
CA GLN A 63 19.58 12.12 6.15
C GLN A 63 21.03 12.40 6.60
N GLU A 64 21.66 13.42 6.03
CA GLU A 64 23.00 13.88 6.47
C GLU A 64 23.02 14.36 7.92
N GLN A 65 21.91 14.97 8.39
CA GLN A 65 21.72 15.33 9.80
C GLN A 65 21.52 14.11 10.72
N GLY A 66 21.47 12.91 10.18
CA GLY A 66 21.22 11.67 10.94
C GLY A 66 19.78 11.48 11.43
N LYS A 67 18.86 12.38 11.06
CA LYS A 67 17.43 12.29 11.44
C LYS A 67 16.70 11.15 10.73
N VAL A 68 17.18 10.73 9.55
CA VAL A 68 16.59 9.68 8.71
C VAL A 68 17.71 8.77 8.22
N LYS A 69 17.51 7.44 8.31
CA LYS A 69 18.48 6.47 7.78
C LYS A 69 18.21 6.12 6.32
N VAL A 70 16.95 5.92 5.95
CA VAL A 70 16.54 5.44 4.64
C VAL A 70 15.39 6.29 4.10
N ILE A 71 15.49 6.67 2.82
CA ILE A 71 14.47 7.44 2.11
C ILE A 71 13.59 6.52 1.29
N GLY A 72 12.28 6.71 1.40
CA GLY A 72 11.28 6.02 0.58
C GLY A 72 10.22 6.96 0.03
N VAL A 73 9.40 6.43 -0.87
CA VAL A 73 8.25 7.14 -1.41
C VAL A 73 7.01 6.24 -1.46
N SER A 74 5.85 6.85 -1.61
CA SER A 74 4.57 6.14 -1.74
C SER A 74 3.73 6.76 -2.85
N ASN A 75 3.02 5.93 -3.63
CA ASN A 75 2.13 6.39 -4.70
C ASN A 75 2.82 7.15 -5.84
N TYR A 76 4.10 6.88 -6.09
CA TYR A 76 4.84 7.42 -7.22
C TYR A 76 4.68 6.51 -8.45
N SER A 77 4.59 7.08 -9.65
CA SER A 77 4.72 6.35 -10.91
C SER A 77 6.20 6.05 -11.20
N VAL A 78 6.46 5.19 -12.18
CA VAL A 78 7.84 4.92 -12.64
C VAL A 78 8.53 6.20 -13.09
N GLU A 79 7.87 7.05 -13.87
CA GLU A 79 8.40 8.35 -14.32
C GLU A 79 8.75 9.28 -13.15
N GLN A 80 7.91 9.30 -12.11
CA GLN A 80 8.17 10.09 -10.91
C GLN A 80 9.33 9.51 -10.09
N MET A 81 9.45 8.18 -10.03
CA MET A 81 10.61 7.51 -9.44
C MET A 81 11.90 7.86 -10.18
N GLU A 82 11.89 7.81 -11.51
CA GLU A 82 13.02 8.21 -12.34
C GLU A 82 13.41 9.67 -12.12
N ALA A 83 12.41 10.56 -12.01
CA ALA A 83 12.65 11.97 -11.78
C ALA A 83 13.31 12.24 -10.43
N ILE A 84 12.76 11.70 -9.33
CA ILE A 84 13.28 11.94 -7.99
C ILE A 84 14.65 11.28 -7.80
N MET A 85 14.89 10.12 -8.41
CA MET A 85 16.15 9.39 -8.30
C MET A 85 17.32 10.00 -9.09
N LYS A 86 17.08 11.03 -9.92
CA LYS A 86 18.17 11.82 -10.52
C LYS A 86 18.97 12.58 -9.46
N SER A 87 18.33 12.98 -8.38
CA SER A 87 18.96 13.78 -7.32
C SER A 87 19.39 12.95 -6.11
N GLY A 88 18.87 11.72 -5.93
CA GLY A 88 19.23 10.86 -4.82
C GLY A 88 18.57 9.51 -4.85
N ARG A 89 19.00 8.60 -3.99
CA ARG A 89 18.52 7.23 -3.93
C ARG A 89 17.20 7.11 -3.18
N VAL A 90 16.24 6.36 -3.75
CA VAL A 90 15.03 5.89 -3.09
C VAL A 90 15.18 4.39 -2.81
N GLU A 91 15.01 3.97 -1.56
CA GLU A 91 15.21 2.59 -1.13
C GLU A 91 13.91 1.78 -1.07
N SER A 92 12.76 2.46 -0.93
CA SER A 92 11.46 1.79 -0.88
C SER A 92 10.37 2.55 -1.61
N LEU A 93 9.46 1.77 -2.21
CA LEU A 93 8.20 2.25 -2.76
C LEU A 93 7.04 1.62 -2.01
N GLN A 94 6.07 2.43 -1.59
CA GLN A 94 4.85 1.94 -0.95
C GLN A 94 3.63 2.16 -1.86
N PRO A 95 3.21 1.14 -2.65
CA PRO A 95 2.04 1.20 -3.52
C PRO A 95 0.81 0.52 -2.91
N ASP A 96 -0.39 0.84 -3.44
CA ASP A 96 -1.61 0.04 -3.26
C ASP A 96 -1.48 -1.28 -4.02
N TYR A 97 -1.56 -2.41 -3.31
CA TYR A 97 -1.46 -3.71 -3.94
C TYR A 97 -2.29 -4.78 -3.24
N SER A 98 -3.13 -5.43 -4.00
CA SER A 98 -4.01 -6.51 -3.56
C SER A 98 -4.48 -7.35 -4.74
N LEU A 99 -5.18 -8.44 -4.48
CA LEU A 99 -5.87 -9.22 -5.53
C LEU A 99 -6.84 -8.40 -6.39
N LEU A 100 -7.40 -7.30 -5.86
CA LEU A 100 -8.33 -6.40 -6.58
C LEU A 100 -7.63 -5.19 -7.21
N ASN A 101 -6.36 -4.94 -6.90
CA ASN A 101 -5.54 -3.92 -7.53
C ASN A 101 -4.15 -4.47 -7.81
N ARG A 102 -3.94 -4.92 -9.04
CA ARG A 102 -2.70 -5.53 -9.53
C ARG A 102 -1.94 -4.62 -10.52
N SER A 103 -2.33 -3.36 -10.59
CA SER A 103 -1.80 -2.39 -11.58
C SER A 103 -0.28 -2.23 -11.53
N ILE A 104 0.34 -2.40 -10.36
CA ILE A 104 1.79 -2.25 -10.18
C ILE A 104 2.62 -3.37 -10.86
N GLU A 105 2.01 -4.52 -11.17
CA GLU A 105 2.76 -5.69 -11.69
C GLU A 105 3.38 -5.45 -13.06
N ARG A 106 2.76 -4.59 -13.86
CA ARG A 106 3.12 -4.38 -15.25
C ARG A 106 4.42 -3.61 -15.44
N GLU A 107 4.60 -2.54 -14.68
CA GLU A 107 5.70 -1.61 -14.87
C GLU A 107 6.51 -1.41 -13.58
N MET A 108 5.83 -1.18 -12.47
CA MET A 108 6.44 -0.75 -11.22
C MET A 108 7.22 -1.88 -10.52
N VAL A 109 6.67 -3.08 -10.51
CA VAL A 109 7.35 -4.25 -9.92
C VAL A 109 8.63 -4.58 -10.68
N PRO A 110 8.65 -4.67 -12.04
CA PRO A 110 9.89 -4.83 -12.80
C PRO A 110 10.90 -3.70 -12.54
N TYR A 111 10.44 -2.45 -12.55
CA TYR A 111 11.29 -1.29 -12.28
C TYR A 111 11.95 -1.36 -10.89
N CYS A 112 11.17 -1.64 -9.85
CA CYS A 112 11.69 -1.76 -8.48
C CYS A 112 12.71 -2.91 -8.36
N LYS A 113 12.46 -4.03 -9.03
CA LYS A 113 13.37 -5.16 -9.06
C LYS A 113 14.72 -4.79 -9.69
N GLU A 114 14.69 -4.18 -10.87
CA GLU A 114 15.89 -3.76 -11.60
C GLU A 114 16.72 -2.75 -10.78
N ASN A 115 16.03 -1.80 -10.14
CA ASN A 115 16.66 -0.75 -9.34
C ASN A 115 16.91 -1.14 -7.88
N LYS A 116 16.63 -2.40 -7.47
CA LYS A 116 16.80 -2.90 -6.08
C LYS A 116 16.07 -2.04 -5.05
N ILE A 117 14.82 -1.67 -5.36
CA ILE A 117 13.94 -0.89 -4.50
C ILE A 117 12.98 -1.85 -3.79
N GLY A 118 12.88 -1.77 -2.47
CA GLY A 118 11.95 -2.58 -1.68
C GLY A 118 10.50 -2.14 -1.91
N ILE A 119 9.57 -3.10 -2.06
CA ILE A 119 8.14 -2.81 -2.18
C ILE A 119 7.43 -3.10 -0.87
N ILE A 120 6.71 -2.11 -0.33
CA ILE A 120 5.90 -2.19 0.88
C ILE A 120 4.44 -2.05 0.46
N ALA A 121 3.73 -3.17 0.28
CA ALA A 121 2.34 -3.12 -0.19
C ALA A 121 1.38 -2.59 0.89
N TYR A 122 0.56 -1.59 0.58
CA TYR A 122 -0.54 -1.20 1.46
C TYR A 122 -1.89 -1.70 0.91
N SER A 123 -2.91 -1.74 1.76
CA SER A 123 -4.26 -2.24 1.44
C SER A 123 -4.35 -3.67 0.90
N PRO A 124 -3.56 -4.65 1.35
CA PRO A 124 -3.58 -6.02 0.81
C PRO A 124 -4.94 -6.73 0.94
N LEU A 125 -5.81 -6.24 1.83
CA LEU A 125 -7.19 -6.70 2.00
C LEU A 125 -8.23 -5.80 1.29
N ALA A 126 -7.80 -4.89 0.40
CA ALA A 126 -8.68 -3.97 -0.33
C ALA A 126 -9.71 -3.31 0.61
N SER A 127 -9.22 -2.63 1.67
CA SER A 127 -10.05 -1.97 2.69
C SER A 127 -11.08 -2.90 3.34
N GLY A 128 -10.76 -4.18 3.44
CA GLY A 128 -11.55 -5.23 4.07
C GLY A 128 -12.49 -5.98 3.13
N LEU A 129 -12.52 -5.69 1.82
CA LEU A 129 -13.35 -6.40 0.86
C LEU A 129 -12.91 -7.87 0.73
N LEU A 130 -11.60 -8.12 0.73
CA LEU A 130 -11.00 -9.45 0.63
C LEU A 130 -11.05 -10.28 1.93
N THR A 131 -11.65 -9.75 3.01
CA THR A 131 -11.88 -10.56 4.23
C THR A 131 -13.02 -11.57 4.08
N GLY A 132 -13.85 -11.42 3.04
CA GLY A 132 -15.04 -12.27 2.83
C GLY A 132 -16.18 -12.04 3.81
N LYS A 133 -16.16 -10.95 4.60
CA LYS A 133 -17.23 -10.61 5.58
C LYS A 133 -18.43 -9.91 4.95
N TYR A 134 -18.29 -9.33 3.76
CA TYR A 134 -19.37 -8.63 3.07
C TYR A 134 -20.15 -9.57 2.15
N ASN A 135 -21.36 -9.17 1.80
CA ASN A 135 -22.20 -9.80 0.78
C ASN A 135 -22.68 -8.75 -0.22
N LYS A 136 -23.33 -9.17 -1.32
CA LYS A 136 -23.80 -8.28 -2.39
C LYS A 136 -24.76 -7.15 -1.90
N ASN A 137 -25.40 -7.32 -0.76
CA ASN A 137 -26.32 -6.35 -0.19
C ASN A 137 -25.64 -5.40 0.84
N ALA A 138 -24.32 -5.49 1.00
CA ALA A 138 -23.60 -4.68 1.97
C ALA A 138 -23.71 -3.19 1.63
N LYS A 139 -24.08 -2.38 2.65
CA LYS A 139 -24.18 -0.93 2.54
C LYS A 139 -23.06 -0.30 3.37
N PHE A 140 -22.40 0.70 2.82
CA PHE A 140 -21.30 1.40 3.47
C PHE A 140 -21.74 2.84 3.79
N SER A 141 -21.70 3.20 5.07
CA SER A 141 -22.03 4.56 5.55
C SER A 141 -20.80 5.49 5.60
N ASP A 142 -19.61 4.95 5.40
CA ASP A 142 -18.37 5.68 5.41
C ASP A 142 -17.88 6.03 3.98
N TRP A 143 -16.61 6.39 3.84
CA TRP A 143 -15.98 6.76 2.57
C TRP A 143 -16.06 5.67 1.48
N ARG A 144 -16.22 4.39 1.85
CA ARG A 144 -16.39 3.27 0.91
C ARG A 144 -17.68 3.40 0.12
N GLY A 145 -18.75 3.85 0.75
CA GLY A 145 -20.04 4.09 0.10
C GLY A 145 -20.13 5.39 -0.72
N LYS A 146 -19.09 6.24 -0.68
CA LYS A 146 -19.08 7.52 -1.40
C LYS A 146 -18.55 7.44 -2.84
N GLY A 147 -18.30 6.24 -3.37
CA GLY A 147 -17.78 6.06 -4.73
C GLY A 147 -16.34 6.53 -4.95
N ILE A 148 -15.61 6.87 -3.88
CA ILE A 148 -14.21 7.33 -3.95
C ILE A 148 -13.30 6.19 -4.42
N ILE A 149 -13.63 4.95 -4.07
CA ILE A 149 -12.91 3.75 -4.51
C ILE A 149 -13.91 2.88 -5.28
N GLY A 150 -13.68 2.71 -6.58
CA GLY A 150 -14.59 2.04 -7.51
C GLY A 150 -14.92 0.59 -7.16
N CYS A 151 -14.07 -0.11 -6.39
CA CYS A 151 -14.29 -1.50 -6.01
C CYS A 151 -15.47 -1.72 -5.04
N PHE A 152 -16.05 -0.65 -4.45
CA PHE A 152 -17.16 -0.72 -3.48
C PHE A 152 -18.52 -0.30 -4.04
N SER A 153 -18.66 -0.05 -5.33
CA SER A 153 -19.92 0.44 -5.91
C SER A 153 -20.22 -0.16 -7.28
N GLY A 154 -21.52 -0.19 -7.61
CA GLY A 154 -22.03 -0.57 -8.93
C GLY A 154 -21.64 -2.00 -9.37
N VAL A 155 -21.59 -2.20 -10.66
CA VAL A 155 -21.28 -3.50 -11.28
C VAL A 155 -19.91 -4.04 -10.83
N GLN A 156 -18.95 -3.16 -10.58
CA GLN A 156 -17.63 -3.57 -10.13
C GLN A 156 -17.66 -4.21 -8.73
N PHE A 157 -18.50 -3.68 -7.83
CA PHE A 157 -18.70 -4.30 -6.51
C PHE A 157 -19.27 -5.71 -6.64
N ASP A 158 -20.29 -5.91 -7.51
CA ASP A 158 -20.90 -7.23 -7.72
C ASP A 158 -19.89 -8.25 -8.28
N LYS A 159 -19.12 -7.86 -9.29
CA LYS A 159 -18.02 -8.69 -9.84
C LYS A 159 -16.98 -9.03 -8.77
N ASN A 160 -16.57 -8.05 -7.96
CA ASN A 160 -15.61 -8.27 -6.88
C ASN A 160 -16.18 -9.25 -5.84
N MET A 161 -17.48 -9.16 -5.50
CA MET A 161 -18.11 -10.07 -4.56
C MET A 161 -18.17 -11.52 -5.08
N GLU A 162 -18.30 -11.73 -6.40
CA GLU A 162 -18.20 -13.05 -7.02
C GLU A 162 -16.78 -13.62 -6.92
N LYS A 163 -15.76 -12.82 -7.23
CA LYS A 163 -14.35 -13.19 -7.06
C LYS A 163 -14.03 -13.54 -5.59
N VAL A 164 -14.49 -12.71 -4.65
CA VAL A 164 -14.33 -12.93 -3.19
C VAL A 164 -15.04 -14.22 -2.73
N ALA A 165 -16.24 -14.51 -3.26
CA ALA A 165 -16.95 -15.75 -2.92
C ALA A 165 -16.17 -17.00 -3.37
N ARG A 166 -15.57 -16.98 -4.56
CA ARG A 166 -14.68 -18.06 -5.05
C ARG A 166 -13.45 -18.22 -4.18
N LEU A 167 -12.75 -17.12 -3.84
CA LEU A 167 -11.58 -17.14 -2.94
C LEU A 167 -11.95 -17.71 -1.56
N LYS A 168 -13.11 -17.31 -1.03
CA LYS A 168 -13.63 -17.82 0.25
C LYS A 168 -13.91 -19.32 0.21
N ALA A 169 -14.50 -19.83 -0.87
CA ALA A 169 -14.74 -21.26 -1.05
C ALA A 169 -13.43 -22.06 -1.12
N MET A 170 -12.46 -21.55 -1.86
CA MET A 170 -11.14 -22.12 -1.98
C MET A 170 -10.43 -22.14 -0.62
N GLY A 171 -10.41 -21.03 0.13
CA GLY A 171 -9.83 -20.99 1.48
C GLY A 171 -10.49 -22.01 2.41
N LYS A 172 -11.82 -22.13 2.38
CA LYS A 172 -12.57 -23.10 3.19
C LYS A 172 -12.15 -24.55 2.91
N SER A 173 -11.84 -24.91 1.66
CA SER A 173 -11.42 -26.27 1.30
C SER A 173 -10.09 -26.70 1.91
N ILE A 174 -9.25 -25.73 2.26
CA ILE A 174 -7.92 -25.93 2.89
C ILE A 174 -7.86 -25.43 4.34
N GLY A 175 -9.02 -25.12 4.96
CA GLY A 175 -9.08 -24.67 6.35
C GLY A 175 -8.53 -23.26 6.58
N LYS A 176 -8.55 -22.37 5.56
CA LYS A 176 -8.04 -21.00 5.64
C LYS A 176 -9.15 -19.98 5.41
N THR A 177 -9.02 -18.80 6.03
CA THR A 177 -9.95 -17.69 5.80
C THR A 177 -9.67 -16.99 4.47
N CYS A 178 -10.69 -16.31 3.94
CA CYS A 178 -10.54 -15.49 2.73
C CYS A 178 -9.45 -14.42 2.89
N GLY A 179 -9.38 -13.78 4.08
CA GLY A 179 -8.34 -12.80 4.41
C GLY A 179 -6.94 -13.41 4.41
N GLN A 180 -6.79 -14.60 5.00
CA GLN A 180 -5.50 -15.32 5.00
C GLN A 180 -5.06 -15.70 3.59
N MET A 181 -5.97 -16.14 2.73
CA MET A 181 -5.68 -16.41 1.32
C MET A 181 -5.16 -15.16 0.60
N ALA A 182 -5.83 -14.02 0.78
CA ALA A 182 -5.45 -12.76 0.16
C ALA A 182 -4.08 -12.25 0.67
N ILE A 183 -3.83 -12.33 1.97
CA ILE A 183 -2.55 -11.91 2.57
C ILE A 183 -1.44 -12.82 2.06
N ASN A 184 -1.62 -14.15 2.15
CA ASN A 184 -0.62 -15.12 1.71
C ASN A 184 -0.26 -14.92 0.24
N TRP A 185 -1.26 -14.68 -0.62
CA TRP A 185 -1.01 -14.40 -2.03
C TRP A 185 -0.14 -13.14 -2.22
N VAL A 186 -0.46 -12.03 -1.53
CA VAL A 186 0.32 -10.79 -1.62
C VAL A 186 1.76 -11.00 -1.17
N VAL A 187 1.99 -11.58 0.01
CA VAL A 187 3.34 -11.75 0.55
C VAL A 187 4.16 -12.82 -0.18
N SER A 188 3.50 -13.71 -0.91
CA SER A 188 4.17 -14.72 -1.74
C SER A 188 4.68 -14.19 -3.08
N GLN A 189 4.40 -12.93 -3.41
CA GLN A 189 4.97 -12.28 -4.59
C GLN A 189 6.44 -11.97 -4.33
N GLY A 190 7.35 -12.65 -5.01
CA GLY A 190 8.79 -12.64 -4.75
C GLY A 190 9.49 -11.27 -4.83
N GLN A 191 8.77 -10.22 -5.24
CA GLN A 191 9.28 -8.84 -5.34
C GLN A 191 8.87 -7.98 -4.13
N LEU A 192 7.94 -8.46 -3.29
CA LEU A 192 7.50 -7.71 -2.12
C LEU A 192 8.45 -7.90 -0.93
N THR A 193 8.75 -6.80 -0.26
CA THR A 193 9.50 -6.80 0.99
C THR A 193 8.58 -7.07 2.18
N THR A 194 7.40 -6.44 2.19
CA THR A 194 6.39 -6.59 3.25
C THR A 194 5.03 -6.07 2.82
N ALA A 195 3.99 -6.40 3.60
CA ALA A 195 2.63 -5.88 3.45
C ALA A 195 2.14 -5.22 4.74
N LEU A 196 1.45 -4.08 4.61
CA LEU A 196 0.89 -3.33 5.72
C LEU A 196 -0.58 -3.67 5.92
N LEU A 197 -0.91 -4.18 7.08
CA LEU A 197 -2.25 -4.60 7.46
C LEU A 197 -2.80 -3.73 8.58
N GLY A 198 -3.94 -3.10 8.34
CA GLY A 198 -4.70 -2.42 9.39
C GLY A 198 -5.44 -3.42 10.27
N VAL A 199 -5.27 -3.31 11.59
CA VAL A 199 -5.91 -4.17 12.59
C VAL A 199 -6.67 -3.32 13.61
N LYS A 200 -7.72 -3.89 14.23
CA LYS A 200 -8.54 -3.23 15.24
C LYS A 200 -8.51 -3.91 16.61
N ASN A 201 -8.04 -5.14 16.68
CA ASN A 201 -7.94 -5.95 17.89
C ASN A 201 -6.88 -7.05 17.74
N GLU A 202 -6.54 -7.70 18.85
CA GLU A 202 -5.52 -8.75 18.92
C GLU A 202 -5.86 -9.95 18.04
N GLN A 203 -7.12 -10.38 18.01
CA GLN A 203 -7.55 -11.51 17.18
C GLN A 203 -7.22 -11.28 15.69
N GLN A 204 -7.41 -10.05 15.18
CA GLN A 204 -7.04 -9.74 13.79
C GLN A 204 -5.52 -9.78 13.56
N VAL A 205 -4.72 -9.46 14.58
CA VAL A 205 -3.25 -9.61 14.48
C VAL A 205 -2.90 -11.08 14.33
N GLU A 206 -3.43 -11.95 15.21
CA GLU A 206 -3.19 -13.39 15.19
C GLU A 206 -3.63 -14.01 13.85
N GLU A 207 -4.86 -13.73 13.42
CA GLU A 207 -5.39 -14.22 12.13
C GLU A 207 -4.53 -13.78 10.93
N ASN A 208 -4.02 -12.54 10.94
CA ASN A 208 -3.18 -12.03 9.87
C ASN A 208 -1.79 -12.67 9.88
N ILE A 209 -1.19 -12.85 11.06
CA ILE A 209 0.13 -13.50 11.20
C ILE A 209 0.03 -14.97 10.77
N GLU A 210 -1.05 -15.66 11.11
CA GLU A 210 -1.26 -17.05 10.70
C GLU A 210 -1.24 -17.22 9.17
N ALA A 211 -1.56 -16.17 8.39
CA ALA A 211 -1.42 -16.20 6.94
C ALA A 211 0.02 -16.46 6.47
N LEU A 212 1.02 -16.24 7.31
CA LEU A 212 2.44 -16.45 7.00
C LEU A 212 2.95 -17.86 7.38
N SER A 213 2.15 -18.65 8.08
CA SER A 213 2.55 -19.98 8.59
C SER A 213 2.47 -21.10 7.56
N TRP A 214 2.02 -20.82 6.34
CA TRP A 214 1.82 -21.78 5.27
C TRP A 214 2.10 -21.11 3.91
N THR A 215 2.13 -21.86 2.84
CA THR A 215 2.41 -21.36 1.49
C THR A 215 1.36 -21.90 0.53
N LEU A 216 0.83 -21.04 -0.34
CA LEU A 216 0.02 -21.44 -1.49
C LEU A 216 0.85 -22.35 -2.41
N ASP A 217 0.32 -23.51 -2.77
CA ASP A 217 0.93 -24.33 -3.80
C ASP A 217 0.77 -23.69 -5.20
N PRO A 218 1.50 -24.16 -6.22
CA PRO A 218 1.44 -23.57 -7.55
C PRO A 218 0.03 -23.59 -8.16
N GLU A 219 -0.75 -24.66 -7.99
CA GLU A 219 -2.09 -24.81 -8.55
C GLU A 219 -3.06 -23.82 -7.88
N GLN A 220 -2.99 -23.70 -6.55
CA GLN A 220 -3.77 -22.73 -5.80
C GLN A 220 -3.46 -21.30 -6.23
N ARG A 221 -2.19 -20.98 -6.47
CA ARG A 221 -1.77 -19.66 -6.93
C ARG A 221 -2.29 -19.36 -8.33
N GLU A 222 -2.23 -20.32 -9.24
CA GLU A 222 -2.78 -20.18 -10.59
C GLU A 222 -4.29 -19.99 -10.56
N GLU A 223 -5.01 -20.75 -9.75
CA GLU A 223 -6.46 -20.58 -9.59
C GLU A 223 -6.80 -19.19 -9.03
N ILE A 224 -6.09 -18.70 -8.02
CA ILE A 224 -6.28 -17.33 -7.51
C ILE A 224 -6.01 -16.31 -8.63
N ASN A 225 -4.91 -16.46 -9.35
CA ASN A 225 -4.59 -15.57 -10.48
C ASN A 225 -5.68 -15.57 -11.55
N TYR A 226 -6.25 -16.72 -11.86
CA TYR A 226 -7.38 -16.85 -12.80
C TYR A 226 -8.66 -16.18 -12.27
N ILE A 227 -8.98 -16.36 -10.97
CA ILE A 227 -10.15 -15.71 -10.34
C ILE A 227 -10.04 -14.18 -10.41
N PHE A 228 -8.84 -13.65 -10.20
CA PHE A 228 -8.57 -12.23 -10.14
C PHE A 228 -7.87 -11.67 -11.38
N SER A 229 -7.88 -12.43 -12.49
CA SER A 229 -7.45 -11.89 -13.77
C SER A 229 -8.23 -10.61 -14.09
N ILE A 230 -7.54 -9.64 -14.69
CA ILE A 230 -8.17 -8.43 -15.20
C ILE A 230 -9.08 -8.89 -16.33
N ASP A 231 -10.38 -8.66 -16.19
CA ASP A 231 -11.32 -8.84 -17.32
C ASP A 231 -10.85 -7.86 -18.40
N GLU A 232 -10.30 -8.35 -19.51
CA GLU A 232 -9.96 -7.58 -20.70
C GLU A 232 -11.19 -6.94 -21.33
#